data_a023e9f2e76289dfced8db6ed6a1d5ef
#
_entry.id   a023e9f2e76289dfced8db6ed6a1d5ef
#
_cell.length_a   1.000
_cell.length_b   1.000
_cell.length_c   1.000
_cell.angle_alpha   90.00
_cell.angle_beta   90.00
_cell.angle_gamma   90.00
#
_symmetry.space_group_name_H-M   'P 1'
#
loop_
_entity.id
_entity.type
_entity.pdbx_description
1 polymer ?
#
loop_
_entity_poly.entity_id
_entity_poly.type
_entity_poly.pdbx_seq_one_letter_code
_entity_poly.pdbx_strand_id
1 'polypeptide(L)'
;LYRYTASVLVARGDLRPPVLVIAHDVRHFSRHFCELAASAWSWLGGQAYIFAGPRSTPQLSFTVRHLGAHCGVVITASHNPPHDNGFKAYFGDGAQLVAPHDAGVVAEVGKVPLAELAAFLTQDLARVITLGESTDAAYRSAAATAVIAPTVFTAARLKVAFTSIHGVGNVMSVPLLVAAGVELHEEPAQAVHDPRFPTVKSPNPENAEALALAVKLAEEKGLDLVLATDPDCDRMGCAVRGPDGRMHLLSGNQIGALMTDYRLARYKECGVIPAVGSDRVALVKTFVTTSLQDEIARSHGVKVVNTLTGFKWIAAKIRGYEEALKAGYLAKHGVAMDYDATPFARRAQLLQEFSTFYAFGCEESYGYLANDLVRDKDGNSACLMLAELCAYVKGRGITVPEYLDEIYLRTGYFLEGVINLYYEGASGAAKIKRILTTYRDNPPAAFGDVAVTKFEDFGRMDIHDSDGDLVPKQDLYLVTLANGYTFAARGSGTEPKMKFYVFAKAPVADAVALPAVKAAVKAELDRVKVLIEADAQARAAG
;
A
#
# COMPACT_ATOMS: atom_id res chain seq x y z
N LEU A 1 -7.46 11.54 20.54
CA LEU A 1 -8.03 11.78 19.22
C LEU A 1 -9.24 12.72 19.31
N TYR A 2 -10.28 12.42 20.13
CA TYR A 2 -11.50 13.25 20.27
C TYR A 2 -11.20 14.72 20.55
N ARG A 3 -10.43 15.02 21.61
CA ARG A 3 -10.12 16.41 22.03
C ARG A 3 -9.43 17.19 20.91
N TYR A 4 -8.48 16.56 20.23
CA TYR A 4 -7.80 17.17 19.10
C TYR A 4 -8.76 17.43 17.94
N THR A 5 -9.57 16.45 17.57
CA THR A 5 -10.55 16.60 16.48
C THR A 5 -11.55 17.73 16.78
N ALA A 6 -12.09 17.77 17.97
CA ALA A 6 -12.99 18.84 18.40
C ALA A 6 -12.33 20.23 18.29
N SER A 7 -11.06 20.37 18.69
CA SER A 7 -10.33 21.64 18.56
C SER A 7 -10.14 22.07 17.10
N VAL A 8 -9.84 21.10 16.21
CA VAL A 8 -9.69 21.37 14.76
C VAL A 8 -11.03 21.79 14.14
N LEU A 9 -12.14 21.16 14.52
CA LEU A 9 -13.47 21.51 14.03
C LEU A 9 -13.86 22.93 14.46
N VAL A 10 -13.69 23.27 15.73
CA VAL A 10 -13.95 24.61 16.24
C VAL A 10 -13.11 25.66 15.49
N ALA A 11 -11.82 25.38 15.25
CA ALA A 11 -10.94 26.27 14.49
C ALA A 11 -11.40 26.49 13.03
N ARG A 12 -12.13 25.51 12.46
CA ARG A 12 -12.72 25.58 11.11
C ARG A 12 -14.14 26.16 11.10
N GLY A 13 -14.70 26.54 12.26
CA GLY A 13 -16.07 27.02 12.38
C GLY A 13 -17.12 25.90 12.29
N ASP A 14 -16.73 24.64 12.37
CA ASP A 14 -17.65 23.50 12.38
C ASP A 14 -18.00 23.17 13.86
N LEU A 15 -19.27 23.40 14.20
CA LEU A 15 -19.79 23.19 15.55
C LEU A 15 -20.50 21.84 15.72
N ARG A 16 -20.49 20.98 14.70
CA ARG A 16 -21.08 19.64 14.81
C ARG A 16 -20.28 18.78 15.79
N PRO A 17 -20.93 17.87 16.54
CA PRO A 17 -20.22 16.87 17.32
C PRO A 17 -19.23 16.09 16.45
N PRO A 18 -18.01 15.81 16.94
CA PRO A 18 -17.06 14.98 16.22
C PRO A 18 -17.65 13.60 15.89
N VAL A 19 -17.47 13.15 14.65
CA VAL A 19 -17.96 11.85 14.16
C VAL A 19 -16.78 10.93 13.93
N LEU A 20 -16.85 9.69 14.46
CA LEU A 20 -15.84 8.66 14.37
C LEU A 20 -16.41 7.40 13.73
N VAL A 21 -15.67 6.78 12.81
CA VAL A 21 -15.92 5.42 12.32
C VAL A 21 -14.81 4.50 12.84
N ILE A 22 -15.15 3.32 13.33
CA ILE A 22 -14.17 2.35 13.83
C ILE A 22 -14.39 1.01 13.14
N ALA A 23 -13.31 0.47 12.55
CA ALA A 23 -13.19 -0.90 12.08
C ALA A 23 -12.21 -1.68 12.96
N HIS A 24 -12.26 -3.00 12.86
CA HIS A 24 -11.30 -3.89 13.50
C HIS A 24 -11.07 -5.14 12.66
N ASP A 25 -9.90 -5.74 12.80
CA ASP A 25 -9.58 -7.04 12.23
C ASP A 25 -10.04 -8.20 13.15
N VAL A 26 -9.53 -9.40 12.89
CA VAL A 26 -9.90 -10.63 13.59
C VAL A 26 -9.09 -10.91 14.87
N ARG A 27 -8.12 -10.06 15.22
CA ARG A 27 -7.18 -10.29 16.31
C ARG A 27 -7.87 -10.37 17.68
N HIS A 28 -7.20 -11.03 18.62
CA HIS A 28 -7.63 -11.05 20.02
C HIS A 28 -7.90 -9.63 20.51
N PHE A 29 -9.05 -9.44 21.18
CA PHE A 29 -9.52 -8.16 21.74
C PHE A 29 -9.82 -7.04 20.75
N SER A 30 -9.61 -7.20 19.43
CA SER A 30 -9.87 -6.11 18.47
C SER A 30 -11.31 -5.59 18.56
N ARG A 31 -12.30 -6.48 18.65
CA ARG A 31 -13.70 -6.08 18.87
C ARG A 31 -13.90 -5.35 20.20
N HIS A 32 -13.32 -5.85 21.28
CA HIS A 32 -13.42 -5.23 22.60
C HIS A 32 -12.82 -3.82 22.62
N PHE A 33 -11.63 -3.63 22.05
CA PHE A 33 -11.02 -2.31 21.93
C PHE A 33 -11.80 -1.35 21.04
N CYS A 34 -12.41 -1.88 19.96
CA CYS A 34 -13.32 -1.12 19.10
C CYS A 34 -14.51 -0.56 19.91
N GLU A 35 -15.16 -1.40 20.71
CA GLU A 35 -16.32 -1.03 21.52
C GLU A 35 -15.96 -0.07 22.65
N LEU A 36 -14.81 -0.25 23.32
CA LEU A 36 -14.32 0.70 24.30
C LEU A 36 -14.03 2.08 23.69
N ALA A 37 -13.36 2.10 22.52
CA ALA A 37 -13.07 3.35 21.83
C ALA A 37 -14.34 4.09 21.39
N ALA A 38 -15.35 3.36 20.89
CA ALA A 38 -16.64 3.92 20.51
C ALA A 38 -17.40 4.48 21.74
N SER A 39 -17.40 3.74 22.85
CA SER A 39 -18.02 4.16 24.10
C SER A 39 -17.38 5.44 24.65
N ALA A 40 -16.05 5.46 24.72
CA ALA A 40 -15.30 6.63 25.15
C ALA A 40 -15.58 7.88 24.28
N TRP A 41 -15.67 7.68 22.95
CA TRP A 41 -16.01 8.75 22.02
C TRP A 41 -17.41 9.31 22.26
N SER A 42 -18.39 8.44 22.47
CA SER A 42 -19.79 8.82 22.75
C SER A 42 -19.94 9.53 24.10
N TRP A 43 -19.22 9.11 25.13
CA TRP A 43 -19.22 9.79 26.44
C TRP A 43 -18.63 11.21 26.38
N LEU A 44 -17.65 11.43 25.50
CA LEU A 44 -17.10 12.75 25.27
C LEU A 44 -18.03 13.66 24.43
N GLY A 45 -19.18 13.16 24.00
CA GLY A 45 -20.19 13.92 23.26
C GLY A 45 -20.12 13.76 21.74
N GLY A 46 -19.30 12.84 21.22
CA GLY A 46 -19.21 12.56 19.79
C GLY A 46 -20.20 11.49 19.32
N GLN A 47 -20.37 11.38 18.01
CA GLN A 47 -21.08 10.29 17.36
C GLN A 47 -20.08 9.22 16.94
N ALA A 48 -20.33 7.96 17.34
CA ALA A 48 -19.51 6.82 16.94
C ALA A 48 -20.28 5.83 16.07
N TYR A 49 -19.59 5.33 15.04
CA TYR A 49 -20.05 4.24 14.18
C TYR A 49 -19.08 3.07 14.29
N ILE A 50 -19.59 1.84 14.42
CA ILE A 50 -18.82 0.60 14.37
C ILE A 50 -19.43 -0.35 13.35
N PHE A 51 -18.62 -1.20 12.73
CA PHE A 51 -19.15 -2.26 11.86
C PHE A 51 -19.73 -3.42 12.69
N ALA A 52 -20.71 -4.12 12.12
CA ALA A 52 -21.34 -5.29 12.76
C ALA A 52 -20.34 -6.42 13.06
N GLY A 53 -19.31 -6.56 12.23
CA GLY A 53 -18.22 -7.52 12.37
C GLY A 53 -16.89 -6.94 11.90
N PRO A 54 -15.82 -7.76 11.82
CA PRO A 54 -14.52 -7.31 11.36
C PRO A 54 -14.59 -6.81 9.91
N ARG A 55 -13.89 -5.69 9.63
CA ARG A 55 -13.82 -5.07 8.31
C ARG A 55 -12.42 -4.55 8.03
N SER A 56 -12.10 -4.45 6.75
CA SER A 56 -10.78 -4.09 6.25
C SER A 56 -10.43 -2.62 6.47
N THR A 57 -9.13 -2.35 6.55
CA THR A 57 -8.56 -1.00 6.60
C THR A 57 -9.03 -0.13 5.41
N PRO A 58 -9.00 -0.57 4.13
CA PRO A 58 -9.51 0.23 3.02
C PRO A 58 -11.01 0.53 3.12
N GLN A 59 -11.81 -0.40 3.64
CA GLN A 59 -13.23 -0.14 3.85
C GLN A 59 -13.47 0.94 4.91
N LEU A 60 -12.67 0.98 5.99
CA LEU A 60 -12.73 2.09 6.93
C LEU A 60 -12.41 3.41 6.23
N SER A 61 -11.29 3.49 5.50
CA SER A 61 -10.87 4.69 4.78
C SER A 61 -12.00 5.24 3.89
N PHE A 62 -12.62 4.38 3.09
CA PHE A 62 -13.79 4.71 2.28
C PHE A 62 -14.96 5.20 3.14
N THR A 63 -15.28 4.50 4.23
CA THR A 63 -16.47 4.79 5.04
C THR A 63 -16.37 6.11 5.79
N VAL A 64 -15.17 6.52 6.21
CA VAL A 64 -14.92 7.86 6.77
C VAL A 64 -15.37 8.94 5.79
N ARG A 65 -15.01 8.85 4.52
CA ARG A 65 -15.41 9.77 3.46
C ARG A 65 -16.90 9.66 3.16
N HIS A 66 -17.39 8.45 2.96
CA HIS A 66 -18.77 8.14 2.58
C HIS A 66 -19.80 8.69 3.58
N LEU A 67 -19.49 8.66 4.87
CA LEU A 67 -20.34 9.20 5.93
C LEU A 67 -20.03 10.67 6.28
N GLY A 68 -19.03 11.29 5.66
CA GLY A 68 -18.55 12.62 6.04
C GLY A 68 -18.08 12.66 7.50
N ALA A 69 -17.51 11.56 8.00
CA ALA A 69 -16.97 11.49 9.35
C ALA A 69 -15.68 12.31 9.48
N HIS A 70 -15.39 12.77 10.71
CA HIS A 70 -14.24 13.60 10.98
C HIS A 70 -12.96 12.80 11.26
N CYS A 71 -13.13 11.53 11.71
CA CYS A 71 -12.06 10.61 12.04
C CYS A 71 -12.41 9.18 11.73
N GLY A 72 -11.37 8.36 11.56
CA GLY A 72 -11.45 6.91 11.50
C GLY A 72 -10.43 6.25 12.43
N VAL A 73 -10.74 5.03 12.84
CA VAL A 73 -9.80 4.16 13.59
C VAL A 73 -9.92 2.73 13.08
N VAL A 74 -8.77 2.06 12.90
CA VAL A 74 -8.73 0.61 12.71
C VAL A 74 -7.96 -0.02 13.87
N ILE A 75 -8.59 -0.98 14.54
CA ILE A 75 -7.95 -1.79 15.57
C ILE A 75 -7.34 -3.02 14.87
N THR A 76 -6.03 -2.96 14.64
CA THR A 76 -5.26 -3.98 13.91
C THR A 76 -3.77 -3.82 14.12
N ALA A 77 -3.02 -4.90 14.02
CA ALA A 77 -1.56 -4.89 13.87
C ALA A 77 -1.14 -5.40 12.48
N SER A 78 -2.05 -5.33 11.47
CA SER A 78 -1.79 -5.77 10.09
C SER A 78 -1.26 -7.22 10.07
N HIS A 79 -0.10 -7.47 9.47
CA HIS A 79 0.54 -8.77 9.30
C HIS A 79 1.45 -9.20 10.47
N ASN A 80 1.50 -8.45 11.56
CA ASN A 80 2.31 -8.79 12.73
C ASN A 80 1.86 -10.12 13.37
N PRO A 81 2.71 -10.75 14.21
CA PRO A 81 2.35 -11.97 14.94
C PRO A 81 1.03 -11.86 15.74
N PRO A 82 0.41 -13.00 16.11
CA PRO A 82 -0.93 -13.01 16.73
C PRO A 82 -1.05 -12.30 18.08
N HIS A 83 0.06 -12.15 18.82
CA HIS A 83 0.07 -11.47 20.12
C HIS A 83 0.08 -9.94 20.03
N ASP A 84 0.29 -9.38 18.83
CA ASP A 84 0.27 -7.94 18.61
C ASP A 84 -1.16 -7.46 18.31
N ASN A 85 -1.45 -6.22 18.74
CA ASN A 85 -2.58 -5.44 18.30
C ASN A 85 -2.16 -3.98 18.16
N GLY A 86 -3.00 -3.11 17.59
CA GLY A 86 -2.63 -1.73 17.32
C GLY A 86 -3.83 -0.82 17.08
N PHE A 87 -3.53 0.48 16.99
CA PHE A 87 -4.50 1.53 16.80
C PHE A 87 -4.02 2.44 15.66
N LYS A 88 -4.60 2.27 14.46
CA LYS A 88 -4.33 3.14 13.32
C LYS A 88 -5.38 4.26 13.28
N ALA A 89 -4.96 5.52 13.29
CA ALA A 89 -5.86 6.68 13.26
C ALA A 89 -5.87 7.38 11.91
N TYR A 90 -7.06 7.77 11.48
CA TYR A 90 -7.38 8.40 10.20
C TYR A 90 -8.09 9.73 10.42
N PHE A 91 -7.98 10.66 9.48
CA PHE A 91 -8.73 11.91 9.50
C PHE A 91 -9.87 11.92 8.47
N GLY A 92 -10.63 13.02 8.39
CA GLY A 92 -11.84 13.11 7.60
C GLY A 92 -11.68 12.93 6.08
N ASP A 93 -10.44 12.99 5.58
CA ASP A 93 -10.11 12.66 4.19
C ASP A 93 -9.98 11.14 3.92
N GLY A 94 -10.12 10.32 4.96
CA GLY A 94 -9.97 8.86 4.91
C GLY A 94 -8.52 8.37 4.91
N ALA A 95 -7.52 9.26 5.08
CA ALA A 95 -6.10 8.92 5.13
C ALA A 95 -5.59 8.80 6.56
N GLN A 96 -4.52 8.02 6.77
CA GLN A 96 -3.79 8.02 8.03
C GLN A 96 -3.26 9.40 8.36
N LEU A 97 -3.19 9.71 9.67
CA LEU A 97 -2.70 11.00 10.15
C LEU A 97 -1.28 11.30 9.66
N VAL A 98 -1.12 12.51 9.16
CA VAL A 98 0.17 13.13 8.86
C VAL A 98 0.25 14.48 9.58
N ALA A 99 1.42 15.11 9.57
CA ALA A 99 1.58 16.45 10.16
C ALA A 99 0.58 17.45 9.56
N PRO A 100 0.00 18.34 10.39
CA PRO A 100 0.25 18.54 11.83
C PRO A 100 -0.61 17.65 12.74
N HIS A 101 -1.50 16.82 12.17
CA HIS A 101 -2.55 16.10 12.90
C HIS A 101 -1.98 14.98 13.80
N ASP A 102 -0.98 14.24 13.33
CA ASP A 102 -0.31 13.18 14.08
C ASP A 102 0.35 13.72 15.35
N ALA A 103 1.16 14.77 15.24
CA ALA A 103 1.79 15.43 16.37
C ALA A 103 0.77 16.04 17.34
N GLY A 104 -0.31 16.65 16.81
CA GLY A 104 -1.38 17.22 17.60
C GLY A 104 -2.11 16.17 18.45
N VAL A 105 -2.40 15.00 17.89
CA VAL A 105 -3.01 13.88 18.62
C VAL A 105 -2.07 13.36 19.71
N VAL A 106 -0.78 13.16 19.40
CA VAL A 106 0.22 12.71 20.39
C VAL A 106 0.33 13.71 21.55
N ALA A 107 0.31 15.01 21.27
CA ALA A 107 0.32 16.04 22.31
C ALA A 107 -0.91 15.96 23.22
N GLU A 108 -2.09 15.64 22.70
CA GLU A 108 -3.30 15.44 23.52
C GLU A 108 -3.22 14.15 24.36
N VAL A 109 -2.62 13.06 23.84
CA VAL A 109 -2.39 11.83 24.62
C VAL A 109 -1.55 12.12 25.86
N GLY A 110 -0.49 12.91 25.72
CA GLY A 110 0.38 13.28 26.84
C GLY A 110 -0.30 14.13 27.95
N LYS A 111 -1.48 14.69 27.68
CA LYS A 111 -2.26 15.48 28.65
C LYS A 111 -3.26 14.65 29.45
N VAL A 112 -3.48 13.37 29.10
CA VAL A 112 -4.48 12.54 29.79
C VAL A 112 -3.87 11.87 31.01
N PRO A 113 -4.33 12.22 32.26
CA PRO A 113 -3.85 11.56 33.46
C PRO A 113 -4.27 10.08 33.50
N LEU A 114 -3.38 9.20 33.94
CA LEU A 114 -3.70 7.77 34.09
C LEU A 114 -4.94 7.52 34.98
N ALA A 115 -5.17 8.36 35.99
CA ALA A 115 -6.33 8.26 36.87
C ALA A 115 -7.67 8.46 36.14
N GLU A 116 -7.70 9.20 35.03
CA GLU A 116 -8.91 9.38 34.21
C GLU A 116 -9.25 8.14 33.37
N LEU A 117 -8.29 7.28 33.08
CA LEU A 117 -8.49 6.13 32.17
C LEU A 117 -9.52 5.13 32.72
N ALA A 118 -9.59 4.95 34.03
CA ALA A 118 -10.55 4.02 34.66
C ALA A 118 -12.00 4.32 34.27
N ALA A 119 -12.36 5.60 34.10
CA ALA A 119 -13.70 6.02 33.68
C ALA A 119 -14.09 5.56 32.28
N PHE A 120 -13.11 5.29 31.40
CA PHE A 120 -13.33 4.89 30.00
C PHE A 120 -13.19 3.39 29.75
N LEU A 121 -12.99 2.58 30.78
CA LEU A 121 -12.86 1.12 30.66
C LEU A 121 -14.21 0.37 30.68
N THR A 122 -15.32 1.09 30.71
CA THR A 122 -16.67 0.50 30.66
C THR A 122 -17.24 0.63 29.25
N GLN A 123 -17.78 -0.46 28.72
CA GLN A 123 -18.50 -0.44 27.44
C GLN A 123 -19.92 0.09 27.65
N ASP A 124 -20.29 1.08 26.84
CA ASP A 124 -21.66 1.56 26.69
C ASP A 124 -21.93 1.87 25.20
N LEU A 125 -22.68 0.99 24.56
CA LEU A 125 -22.98 1.06 23.14
C LEU A 125 -24.34 1.70 22.84
N ALA A 126 -25.06 2.23 23.86
CA ALA A 126 -26.42 2.76 23.68
C ALA A 126 -26.52 3.90 22.65
N ARG A 127 -25.43 4.65 22.46
CA ARG A 127 -25.32 5.76 21.49
C ARG A 127 -24.46 5.43 20.26
N VAL A 128 -23.95 4.22 20.18
CA VAL A 128 -23.10 3.78 19.07
C VAL A 128 -23.97 3.21 17.95
N ILE A 129 -23.74 3.66 16.74
CA ILE A 129 -24.47 3.15 15.56
C ILE A 129 -23.69 2.02 14.93
N THR A 130 -24.37 0.90 14.67
CA THR A 130 -23.79 -0.24 13.97
C THR A 130 -24.05 -0.13 12.47
N LEU A 131 -22.95 -0.16 11.69
CA LEU A 131 -22.97 -0.16 10.22
C LEU A 131 -23.19 -1.58 9.70
N GLY A 132 -24.03 -1.70 8.68
CA GLY A 132 -24.42 -2.98 8.09
C GLY A 132 -24.21 -3.02 6.58
N GLU A 133 -25.01 -3.86 5.91
CA GLU A 133 -24.91 -4.22 4.49
C GLU A 133 -24.93 -3.00 3.53
N SER A 134 -25.67 -1.94 3.85
CA SER A 134 -25.71 -0.74 2.99
C SER A 134 -24.33 -0.09 2.82
N THR A 135 -23.55 -0.04 3.90
CA THR A 135 -22.19 0.48 3.87
C THR A 135 -21.24 -0.48 3.16
N ASP A 136 -21.41 -1.79 3.38
CA ASP A 136 -20.65 -2.83 2.69
C ASP A 136 -20.91 -2.78 1.17
N ALA A 137 -22.14 -2.63 0.73
CA ALA A 137 -22.52 -2.50 -0.67
C ALA A 137 -21.95 -1.23 -1.32
N ALA A 138 -21.96 -0.10 -0.61
CA ALA A 138 -21.38 1.14 -1.08
C ALA A 138 -19.86 1.00 -1.33
N TYR A 139 -19.15 0.37 -0.39
CA TYR A 139 -17.72 0.09 -0.56
C TYR A 139 -17.46 -0.88 -1.73
N ARG A 140 -18.21 -1.98 -1.84
CA ARG A 140 -18.06 -2.92 -2.98
C ARG A 140 -18.27 -2.20 -4.32
N SER A 141 -19.24 -1.32 -4.42
CA SER A 141 -19.48 -0.52 -5.64
C SER A 141 -18.29 0.39 -5.96
N ALA A 142 -17.69 1.02 -4.95
CA ALA A 142 -16.50 1.85 -5.13
C ALA A 142 -15.28 1.01 -5.53
N ALA A 143 -15.02 -0.11 -4.85
CA ALA A 143 -13.89 -1.00 -5.14
C ALA A 143 -13.98 -1.62 -6.55
N ALA A 144 -15.20 -1.94 -7.01
CA ALA A 144 -15.42 -2.47 -8.36
C ALA A 144 -15.01 -1.50 -9.48
N THR A 145 -14.95 -0.19 -9.22
CA THR A 145 -14.47 0.80 -10.20
C THR A 145 -12.97 0.69 -10.49
N ALA A 146 -12.23 -0.12 -9.73
CA ALA A 146 -10.83 -0.45 -10.03
C ALA A 146 -10.68 -1.28 -11.31
N VAL A 147 -11.71 -2.01 -11.72
CA VAL A 147 -11.75 -2.78 -12.99
C VAL A 147 -11.95 -1.82 -14.16
N ILE A 148 -11.10 -1.94 -15.19
CA ILE A 148 -11.13 -1.09 -16.38
C ILE A 148 -11.83 -1.79 -17.54
N ALA A 149 -11.59 -3.08 -17.73
CA ALA A 149 -12.08 -3.87 -18.85
C ALA A 149 -12.82 -5.14 -18.39
N PRO A 150 -14.04 -5.04 -17.81
CA PRO A 150 -14.72 -6.17 -17.17
C PRO A 150 -14.99 -7.37 -18.11
N THR A 151 -15.05 -7.14 -19.41
CA THR A 151 -15.29 -8.19 -20.42
C THR A 151 -14.19 -9.24 -20.49
N VAL A 152 -12.96 -8.95 -20.03
CA VAL A 152 -11.85 -9.90 -20.03
C VAL A 152 -12.11 -11.11 -19.13
N PHE A 153 -12.84 -10.94 -18.03
CA PHE A 153 -13.17 -12.02 -17.10
C PHE A 153 -14.03 -13.11 -17.77
N THR A 154 -15.08 -12.69 -18.48
CA THR A 154 -15.99 -13.62 -19.16
C THR A 154 -15.26 -14.38 -20.28
N ALA A 155 -14.39 -13.70 -21.02
CA ALA A 155 -13.63 -14.32 -22.10
C ALA A 155 -12.59 -15.35 -21.61
N ALA A 156 -11.89 -15.03 -20.52
CA ALA A 156 -10.76 -15.81 -20.03
C ALA A 156 -11.17 -16.99 -19.13
N ARG A 157 -12.35 -16.95 -18.49
CA ARG A 157 -12.78 -17.93 -17.48
C ARG A 157 -11.67 -18.17 -16.46
N LEU A 158 -11.24 -17.10 -15.81
CA LEU A 158 -10.13 -17.13 -14.86
C LEU A 158 -10.50 -17.95 -13.62
N LYS A 159 -9.60 -18.87 -13.21
CA LYS A 159 -9.73 -19.71 -12.02
C LYS A 159 -8.75 -19.29 -10.95
N VAL A 160 -9.23 -18.98 -9.78
CA VAL A 160 -8.44 -18.37 -8.70
C VAL A 160 -8.56 -19.16 -7.40
N ALA A 161 -7.42 -19.45 -6.77
CA ALA A 161 -7.36 -19.81 -5.36
C ALA A 161 -7.25 -18.51 -4.53
N PHE A 162 -8.06 -18.37 -3.50
CA PHE A 162 -8.03 -17.21 -2.61
C PHE A 162 -7.77 -17.62 -1.17
N THR A 163 -6.97 -16.84 -0.46
CA THR A 163 -6.80 -16.94 0.99
C THR A 163 -6.79 -15.57 1.64
N SER A 164 -7.56 -15.41 2.71
CA SER A 164 -7.49 -14.26 3.61
C SER A 164 -6.45 -14.43 4.72
N ILE A 165 -5.74 -15.55 4.76
CA ILE A 165 -4.80 -15.91 5.83
C ILE A 165 -5.44 -15.70 7.22
N HIS A 166 -6.66 -16.26 7.40
CA HIS A 166 -7.52 -16.09 8.59
C HIS A 166 -8.05 -14.66 8.83
N GLY A 167 -7.71 -13.68 7.98
CA GLY A 167 -8.09 -12.27 8.11
C GLY A 167 -9.43 -11.92 7.47
N VAL A 168 -9.68 -10.62 7.32
CA VAL A 168 -10.98 -10.07 6.87
C VAL A 168 -11.15 -10.04 5.35
N GLY A 169 -10.13 -10.40 4.56
CA GLY A 169 -10.16 -10.25 3.10
C GLY A 169 -11.31 -10.99 2.43
N ASN A 170 -11.74 -12.16 2.97
CA ASN A 170 -12.86 -12.91 2.42
C ASN A 170 -14.21 -12.16 2.51
N VAL A 171 -14.35 -11.20 3.42
CA VAL A 171 -15.61 -10.45 3.59
C VAL A 171 -15.94 -9.60 2.34
N MET A 172 -14.90 -9.02 1.70
CA MET A 172 -15.09 -8.14 0.54
C MET A 172 -14.43 -8.67 -0.74
N SER A 173 -13.22 -9.25 -0.69
CA SER A 173 -12.54 -9.74 -1.90
C SER A 173 -13.29 -10.88 -2.56
N VAL A 174 -13.85 -11.82 -1.79
CA VAL A 174 -14.60 -12.96 -2.35
C VAL A 174 -15.84 -12.50 -3.12
N PRO A 175 -16.79 -11.73 -2.54
CA PRO A 175 -17.96 -11.28 -3.29
C PRO A 175 -17.59 -10.36 -4.48
N LEU A 176 -16.51 -9.57 -4.40
CA LEU A 176 -16.04 -8.75 -5.51
C LEU A 176 -15.52 -9.60 -6.68
N LEU A 177 -14.68 -10.60 -6.42
CA LEU A 177 -14.14 -11.50 -7.44
C LEU A 177 -15.22 -12.36 -8.09
N VAL A 178 -16.15 -12.89 -7.29
CA VAL A 178 -17.30 -13.65 -7.79
C VAL A 178 -18.21 -12.78 -8.66
N ALA A 179 -18.49 -11.55 -8.24
CA ALA A 179 -19.30 -10.61 -9.03
C ALA A 179 -18.60 -10.21 -10.35
N ALA A 180 -17.27 -10.21 -10.40
CA ALA A 180 -16.50 -9.98 -11.61
C ALA A 180 -16.52 -11.20 -12.58
N GLY A 181 -17.03 -12.36 -12.17
CA GLY A 181 -17.13 -13.58 -12.99
C GLY A 181 -15.92 -14.52 -12.87
N VAL A 182 -15.15 -14.41 -11.80
CA VAL A 182 -14.03 -15.31 -11.48
C VAL A 182 -14.55 -16.64 -10.92
N GLU A 183 -14.02 -17.77 -11.40
CA GLU A 183 -14.20 -19.07 -10.75
C GLU A 183 -13.29 -19.13 -9.52
N LEU A 184 -13.88 -18.93 -8.33
CA LEU A 184 -13.13 -18.75 -7.10
C LEU A 184 -13.16 -20.01 -6.22
N HIS A 185 -11.99 -20.38 -5.69
CA HIS A 185 -11.80 -21.46 -4.72
C HIS A 185 -11.10 -20.90 -3.49
N GLU A 186 -11.82 -20.77 -2.39
CA GLU A 186 -11.18 -20.36 -1.12
C GLU A 186 -10.39 -21.53 -0.52
N GLU A 187 -9.22 -21.20 0.08
CA GLU A 187 -8.44 -22.17 0.87
C GLU A 187 -9.15 -22.44 2.21
N PRO A 188 -9.73 -23.63 2.42
CA PRO A 188 -10.67 -23.86 3.53
C PRO A 188 -10.03 -23.67 4.91
N ALA A 189 -8.76 -24.05 5.08
CA ALA A 189 -8.07 -23.94 6.37
C ALA A 189 -7.79 -22.49 6.77
N GLN A 190 -7.72 -21.57 5.80
CA GLN A 190 -7.40 -20.15 6.01
C GLN A 190 -8.62 -19.22 5.79
N ALA A 191 -9.76 -19.74 5.38
CA ALA A 191 -11.00 -18.96 5.17
C ALA A 191 -11.70 -18.61 6.49
N VAL A 192 -11.40 -19.32 7.58
CA VAL A 192 -11.99 -19.09 8.89
C VAL A 192 -11.22 -17.99 9.62
N HIS A 193 -11.96 -17.00 10.13
CA HIS A 193 -11.39 -15.95 10.99
C HIS A 193 -10.85 -16.58 12.28
N ASP A 194 -9.54 -16.52 12.49
CA ASP A 194 -8.89 -17.04 13.70
C ASP A 194 -7.77 -16.10 14.16
N PRO A 195 -7.91 -15.50 15.35
CA PRO A 195 -6.92 -14.55 15.88
C PRO A 195 -5.55 -15.16 16.17
N ARG A 196 -5.45 -16.50 16.18
CA ARG A 196 -4.19 -17.22 16.41
C ARG A 196 -3.38 -17.42 15.13
N PHE A 197 -3.99 -17.23 13.94
CA PHE A 197 -3.37 -17.50 12.62
C PHE A 197 -2.68 -18.88 12.56
N PRO A 198 -3.38 -20.00 12.88
CA PRO A 198 -2.77 -21.29 13.24
C PRO A 198 -2.00 -21.97 12.10
N THR A 199 -2.17 -21.54 10.86
CA THR A 199 -1.52 -22.16 9.69
C THR A 199 -0.22 -21.45 9.27
N VAL A 200 0.14 -20.32 9.92
CA VAL A 200 1.29 -19.49 9.57
C VAL A 200 2.00 -18.94 10.80
N LYS A 201 3.29 -18.63 10.69
CA LYS A 201 4.03 -17.92 11.74
C LYS A 201 3.72 -16.43 11.75
N SER A 202 3.50 -15.86 10.56
CA SER A 202 3.10 -14.48 10.37
C SER A 202 2.11 -14.42 9.21
N PRO A 203 0.94 -13.77 9.38
CA PRO A 203 -0.09 -13.67 8.34
C PRO A 203 0.27 -12.62 7.29
N ASN A 204 1.49 -12.69 6.74
CA ASN A 204 2.04 -11.74 5.78
C ASN A 204 2.05 -12.35 4.37
N PRO A 205 1.30 -11.81 3.40
CA PRO A 205 1.27 -12.30 2.03
C PRO A 205 2.59 -12.13 1.24
N GLU A 206 3.60 -11.47 1.83
CA GLU A 206 4.98 -11.44 1.30
C GLU A 206 5.70 -12.78 1.50
N ASN A 207 5.27 -13.58 2.48
CA ASN A 207 5.93 -14.81 2.88
C ASN A 207 5.40 -15.99 2.07
N ALA A 208 6.28 -16.76 1.44
CA ALA A 208 5.91 -17.97 0.70
C ALA A 208 5.15 -18.98 1.57
N GLU A 209 5.50 -19.08 2.87
CA GLU A 209 4.82 -19.94 3.86
C GLU A 209 3.31 -19.59 3.97
N ALA A 210 2.98 -18.30 3.93
CA ALA A 210 1.60 -17.85 4.08
C ALA A 210 0.71 -18.25 2.90
N LEU A 211 1.29 -18.36 1.70
CA LEU A 211 0.59 -18.75 0.48
C LEU A 211 0.64 -20.27 0.20
N ALA A 212 1.43 -21.04 0.96
CA ALA A 212 1.73 -22.43 0.63
C ALA A 212 0.49 -23.32 0.47
N LEU A 213 -0.53 -23.15 1.33
CA LEU A 213 -1.78 -23.93 1.23
C LEU A 213 -2.59 -23.56 -0.01
N ALA A 214 -2.73 -22.26 -0.30
CA ALA A 214 -3.44 -21.80 -1.50
C ALA A 214 -2.70 -22.15 -2.79
N VAL A 215 -1.36 -22.13 -2.79
CA VAL A 215 -0.52 -22.62 -3.90
C VAL A 215 -0.76 -24.10 -4.14
N LYS A 216 -0.75 -24.92 -3.09
CA LYS A 216 -1.06 -26.35 -3.19
C LYS A 216 -2.45 -26.59 -3.77
N LEU A 217 -3.46 -25.87 -3.27
CA LEU A 217 -4.82 -25.92 -3.80
C LEU A 217 -4.87 -25.59 -5.31
N ALA A 218 -4.13 -24.54 -5.72
CA ALA A 218 -4.06 -24.12 -7.11
C ALA A 218 -3.37 -25.16 -8.00
N GLU A 219 -2.32 -25.81 -7.51
CA GLU A 219 -1.63 -26.87 -8.25
C GLU A 219 -2.51 -28.12 -8.41
N GLU A 220 -3.17 -28.57 -7.34
CA GLU A 220 -4.05 -29.73 -7.33
C GLU A 220 -5.28 -29.56 -8.25
N LYS A 221 -5.83 -28.34 -8.31
CA LYS A 221 -7.03 -28.05 -9.13
C LYS A 221 -6.73 -27.45 -10.49
N GLY A 222 -5.48 -27.21 -10.84
CA GLY A 222 -5.08 -26.59 -12.10
C GLY A 222 -5.61 -25.14 -12.23
N LEU A 223 -5.55 -24.34 -11.14
CA LEU A 223 -6.01 -22.95 -11.15
C LEU A 223 -4.94 -22.03 -11.76
N ASP A 224 -5.36 -20.86 -12.21
CA ASP A 224 -4.50 -19.91 -12.95
C ASP A 224 -3.72 -18.97 -12.03
N LEU A 225 -4.33 -18.60 -10.88
CA LEU A 225 -3.87 -17.53 -10.00
C LEU A 225 -4.14 -17.90 -8.55
N VAL A 226 -3.22 -17.53 -7.67
CA VAL A 226 -3.41 -17.47 -6.21
C VAL A 226 -3.44 -16.01 -5.79
N LEU A 227 -4.42 -15.61 -4.99
CA LEU A 227 -4.51 -14.32 -4.32
C LEU A 227 -4.52 -14.51 -2.81
N ALA A 228 -3.77 -13.68 -2.10
CA ALA A 228 -3.69 -13.70 -0.65
C ALA A 228 -3.75 -12.28 -0.09
N THR A 229 -4.49 -12.07 1.03
CA THR A 229 -4.52 -10.78 1.72
C THR A 229 -4.06 -10.94 3.17
N ASP A 230 -3.49 -9.87 3.75
CA ASP A 230 -3.16 -9.82 5.17
C ASP A 230 -4.43 -9.61 6.04
N PRO A 231 -4.32 -9.73 7.38
CA PRO A 231 -5.49 -9.74 8.27
C PRO A 231 -6.43 -8.54 8.18
N ASP A 232 -5.94 -7.34 7.94
CA ASP A 232 -6.75 -6.13 7.76
C ASP A 232 -6.95 -5.76 6.28
N CYS A 233 -6.50 -6.66 5.38
CA CYS A 233 -6.72 -6.59 3.93
C CYS A 233 -6.29 -5.26 3.29
N ASP A 234 -5.19 -4.68 3.79
CA ASP A 234 -4.56 -3.53 3.14
C ASP A 234 -3.46 -3.95 2.14
N ARG A 235 -3.01 -5.22 2.16
CA ARG A 235 -2.01 -5.81 1.26
C ARG A 235 -2.56 -6.97 0.46
N MET A 236 -1.95 -7.20 -0.72
CA MET A 236 -2.28 -8.35 -1.56
C MET A 236 -1.00 -8.98 -2.13
N GLY A 237 -0.80 -10.28 -1.86
CA GLY A 237 0.23 -11.10 -2.50
C GLY A 237 -0.36 -12.12 -3.46
N CYS A 238 0.47 -12.69 -4.32
CA CYS A 238 0.00 -13.65 -5.31
C CYS A 238 1.04 -14.70 -5.71
N ALA A 239 0.54 -15.78 -6.32
CA ALA A 239 1.30 -16.65 -7.18
C ALA A 239 0.56 -16.86 -8.51
N VAL A 240 1.29 -16.90 -9.61
CA VAL A 240 0.76 -17.02 -10.97
C VAL A 240 1.29 -18.29 -11.64
N ARG A 241 0.52 -18.88 -12.54
CA ARG A 241 0.96 -20.05 -13.29
C ARG A 241 1.98 -19.64 -14.33
N GLY A 242 3.16 -20.26 -14.28
CA GLY A 242 4.23 -20.04 -15.23
C GLY A 242 4.15 -20.94 -16.46
N PRO A 243 5.04 -20.72 -17.44
CA PRO A 243 5.12 -21.53 -18.66
C PRO A 243 5.52 -22.99 -18.39
N ASP A 244 6.15 -23.28 -17.26
CA ASP A 244 6.48 -24.62 -16.77
C ASP A 244 5.29 -25.34 -16.10
N GLY A 245 4.12 -24.70 -16.05
CA GLY A 245 2.91 -25.21 -15.43
C GLY A 245 2.88 -25.14 -13.90
N ARG A 246 3.90 -24.57 -13.25
CA ARG A 246 3.98 -24.42 -11.79
C ARG A 246 3.52 -23.03 -11.34
N MET A 247 3.22 -22.90 -10.06
CA MET A 247 2.90 -21.60 -9.45
C MET A 247 4.18 -20.87 -9.05
N HIS A 248 4.32 -19.63 -9.51
CA HIS A 248 5.43 -18.73 -9.23
C HIS A 248 4.96 -17.54 -8.39
N LEU A 249 5.57 -17.31 -7.24
CA LEU A 249 5.31 -16.13 -6.43
C LEU A 249 5.91 -14.90 -7.11
N LEU A 250 5.15 -13.80 -7.10
CA LEU A 250 5.63 -12.50 -7.57
C LEU A 250 5.97 -11.61 -6.38
N SER A 251 7.06 -10.85 -6.50
CA SER A 251 7.38 -9.80 -5.53
C SER A 251 6.42 -8.61 -5.64
N GLY A 252 6.29 -7.82 -4.56
CA GLY A 252 5.48 -6.61 -4.57
C GLY A 252 5.89 -5.63 -5.67
N ASN A 253 7.19 -5.54 -5.96
CA ASN A 253 7.71 -4.73 -7.06
C ASN A 253 7.27 -5.25 -8.44
N GLN A 254 7.31 -6.56 -8.66
CA GLN A 254 6.84 -7.18 -9.92
C GLN A 254 5.34 -6.98 -10.12
N ILE A 255 4.54 -7.20 -9.07
CA ILE A 255 3.09 -6.98 -9.11
C ILE A 255 2.78 -5.51 -9.43
N GLY A 256 3.45 -4.57 -8.75
CA GLY A 256 3.29 -3.14 -8.99
C GLY A 256 3.67 -2.74 -10.41
N ALA A 257 4.76 -3.27 -10.96
CA ALA A 257 5.19 -3.01 -12.34
C ALA A 257 4.18 -3.55 -13.37
N LEU A 258 3.72 -4.79 -13.21
CA LEU A 258 2.70 -5.42 -14.06
C LEU A 258 1.39 -4.60 -14.06
N MET A 259 0.90 -4.22 -12.86
CA MET A 259 -0.30 -3.40 -12.75
C MET A 259 -0.12 -2.01 -13.36
N THR A 260 1.06 -1.39 -13.19
CA THR A 260 1.36 -0.08 -13.79
C THR A 260 1.27 -0.14 -15.30
N ASP A 261 1.96 -1.08 -15.94
CA ASP A 261 1.97 -1.23 -17.41
C ASP A 261 0.57 -1.50 -17.95
N TYR A 262 -0.11 -2.50 -17.39
CA TYR A 262 -1.47 -2.85 -17.79
C TYR A 262 -2.44 -1.68 -17.67
N ARG A 263 -2.50 -1.02 -16.52
CA ARG A 263 -3.45 0.07 -16.26
C ARG A 263 -3.21 1.27 -17.16
N LEU A 264 -1.95 1.70 -17.32
CA LEU A 264 -1.65 2.84 -18.19
C LEU A 264 -1.99 2.54 -19.65
N ALA A 265 -1.72 1.32 -20.13
CA ALA A 265 -2.13 0.89 -21.46
C ALA A 265 -3.66 0.92 -21.62
N ARG A 266 -4.41 0.33 -20.67
CA ARG A 266 -5.87 0.29 -20.72
C ARG A 266 -6.49 1.69 -20.60
N TYR A 267 -5.99 2.56 -19.73
CA TYR A 267 -6.49 3.93 -19.61
C TYR A 267 -6.33 4.73 -20.94
N LYS A 268 -5.24 4.50 -21.68
CA LYS A 268 -5.07 5.07 -23.02
C LYS A 268 -6.10 4.55 -24.01
N GLU A 269 -6.29 3.24 -24.05
CA GLU A 269 -7.25 2.59 -24.96
C GLU A 269 -8.70 3.00 -24.69
N CYS A 270 -9.05 3.16 -23.41
CA CYS A 270 -10.38 3.62 -22.99
C CYS A 270 -10.54 5.15 -23.02
N GLY A 271 -9.52 5.90 -23.41
CA GLY A 271 -9.57 7.36 -23.48
C GLY A 271 -9.65 8.07 -22.12
N VAL A 272 -9.31 7.39 -21.01
CA VAL A 272 -9.24 8.00 -19.67
C VAL A 272 -8.06 8.96 -19.59
N ILE A 273 -6.94 8.60 -20.24
CA ILE A 273 -5.76 9.46 -20.40
C ILE A 273 -5.41 9.59 -21.89
N PRO A 274 -4.73 10.68 -22.30
CA PRO A 274 -4.34 10.87 -23.71
C PRO A 274 -3.46 9.73 -24.23
N ALA A 275 -3.60 9.37 -25.50
CA ALA A 275 -2.83 8.30 -26.13
C ALA A 275 -1.31 8.53 -26.06
N VAL A 276 -0.85 9.79 -26.12
CA VAL A 276 0.56 10.17 -26.00
C VAL A 276 1.03 10.28 -24.54
N GLY A 277 0.14 10.14 -23.56
CA GLY A 277 0.40 10.41 -22.15
C GLY A 277 0.14 11.88 -21.79
N SER A 278 0.45 12.25 -20.55
CA SER A 278 0.29 13.62 -20.03
C SER A 278 1.10 13.79 -18.74
N ASP A 279 1.70 14.95 -18.54
CA ASP A 279 2.29 15.41 -17.29
C ASP A 279 1.26 15.70 -16.19
N ARG A 280 -0.04 15.77 -16.57
CA ARG A 280 -1.19 15.87 -15.70
C ARG A 280 -1.72 14.49 -15.23
N VAL A 281 -0.98 13.42 -15.52
CA VAL A 281 -1.26 12.05 -15.04
C VAL A 281 -0.07 11.57 -14.25
N ALA A 282 -0.30 11.04 -13.06
CA ALA A 282 0.75 10.60 -12.17
C ALA A 282 0.62 9.13 -11.74
N LEU A 283 1.74 8.43 -11.79
CA LEU A 283 2.04 7.27 -10.98
C LEU A 283 2.68 7.76 -9.67
N VAL A 284 2.14 7.36 -8.51
CA VAL A 284 2.70 7.76 -7.21
C VAL A 284 3.22 6.53 -6.48
N LYS A 285 4.51 6.51 -6.14
CA LYS A 285 5.18 5.39 -5.47
C LYS A 285 6.19 5.86 -4.43
N THR A 286 6.74 4.93 -3.64
CA THR A 286 7.77 5.32 -2.67
C THR A 286 9.17 5.31 -3.28
N PHE A 287 10.12 6.04 -2.66
CA PHE A 287 11.54 6.02 -3.05
C PHE A 287 12.19 4.65 -2.95
N VAL A 288 11.58 3.71 -2.21
CA VAL A 288 12.07 2.34 -2.06
C VAL A 288 11.32 1.31 -2.91
N THR A 289 10.43 1.77 -3.78
CA THR A 289 9.73 0.95 -4.79
C THR A 289 10.54 0.97 -6.09
N THR A 290 10.54 -0.14 -6.81
CA THR A 290 11.35 -0.35 -8.02
C THR A 290 11.30 0.78 -9.04
N SER A 291 12.45 1.14 -9.59
CA SER A 291 12.56 2.10 -10.70
C SER A 291 12.13 1.51 -12.06
N LEU A 292 11.80 0.22 -12.14
CA LEU A 292 11.12 -0.35 -13.32
C LEU A 292 9.83 0.41 -13.63
N GLN A 293 9.10 0.81 -12.59
CA GLN A 293 7.86 1.57 -12.76
C GLN A 293 8.12 2.99 -13.31
N ASP A 294 9.28 3.58 -13.04
CA ASP A 294 9.67 4.87 -13.64
C ASP A 294 9.85 4.73 -15.16
N GLU A 295 10.50 3.65 -15.61
CA GLU A 295 10.69 3.37 -17.04
C GLU A 295 9.35 3.05 -17.74
N ILE A 296 8.48 2.26 -17.08
CA ILE A 296 7.13 1.97 -17.59
C ILE A 296 6.35 3.28 -17.74
N ALA A 297 6.25 4.10 -16.69
CA ALA A 297 5.50 5.35 -16.73
C ALA A 297 6.05 6.31 -17.79
N ARG A 298 7.39 6.42 -17.94
CA ARG A 298 8.05 7.21 -18.98
C ARG A 298 7.67 6.71 -20.37
N SER A 299 7.64 5.39 -20.60
CA SER A 299 7.24 4.82 -21.90
C SER A 299 5.78 5.14 -22.25
N HIS A 300 4.95 5.37 -21.24
CA HIS A 300 3.57 5.82 -21.40
C HIS A 300 3.42 7.35 -21.40
N GLY A 301 4.48 8.14 -21.24
CA GLY A 301 4.40 9.60 -21.15
C GLY A 301 3.68 10.08 -19.89
N VAL A 302 3.82 9.36 -18.79
CA VAL A 302 3.16 9.64 -17.50
C VAL A 302 4.21 10.04 -16.47
N LYS A 303 3.89 11.03 -15.65
CA LYS A 303 4.73 11.54 -14.57
C LYS A 303 4.82 10.52 -13.43
N VAL A 304 6.01 10.39 -12.83
CA VAL A 304 6.22 9.61 -11.60
C VAL A 304 6.48 10.56 -10.44
N VAL A 305 5.75 10.36 -9.35
CA VAL A 305 5.94 11.11 -8.10
C VAL A 305 6.40 10.14 -7.03
N ASN A 306 7.62 10.35 -6.52
CA ASN A 306 8.18 9.53 -5.46
C ASN A 306 7.89 10.15 -4.09
N THR A 307 7.41 9.34 -3.14
CA THR A 307 7.13 9.74 -1.77
C THR A 307 7.99 8.98 -0.77
N LEU A 308 7.99 9.43 0.49
CA LEU A 308 8.53 8.63 1.59
C LEU A 308 7.75 7.31 1.76
N THR A 309 8.37 6.35 2.44
CA THR A 309 7.72 5.08 2.78
C THR A 309 6.55 5.29 3.73
N GLY A 310 5.47 4.62 3.46
CA GLY A 310 4.20 4.71 4.16
C GLY A 310 3.11 5.29 3.26
N PHE A 311 2.05 4.53 3.06
CA PHE A 311 0.96 4.88 2.12
C PHE A 311 0.30 6.22 2.44
N LYS A 312 0.40 6.69 3.70
CA LYS A 312 -0.05 8.02 4.12
C LYS A 312 0.51 9.17 3.27
N TRP A 313 1.72 9.00 2.70
CA TRP A 313 2.34 10.00 1.84
C TRP A 313 1.76 9.96 0.42
N ILE A 314 1.46 8.77 -0.10
CA ILE A 314 0.72 8.61 -1.35
C ILE A 314 -0.68 9.23 -1.20
N ALA A 315 -1.37 8.93 -0.10
CA ALA A 315 -2.67 9.50 0.22
C ALA A 315 -2.64 11.04 0.36
N ALA A 316 -1.56 11.59 0.93
CA ALA A 316 -1.37 13.05 1.01
C ALA A 316 -1.28 13.69 -0.39
N LYS A 317 -0.61 13.04 -1.37
CA LYS A 317 -0.59 13.50 -2.76
C LYS A 317 -1.98 13.46 -3.39
N ILE A 318 -2.73 12.37 -3.21
CA ILE A 318 -4.11 12.26 -3.72
C ILE A 318 -4.99 13.36 -3.13
N ARG A 319 -4.86 13.65 -1.81
CA ARG A 319 -5.57 14.77 -1.18
C ARG A 319 -5.19 16.11 -1.80
N GLY A 320 -3.91 16.39 -2.00
CA GLY A 320 -3.44 17.62 -2.64
C GLY A 320 -4.03 17.79 -4.05
N TYR A 321 -4.10 16.72 -4.83
CA TYR A 321 -4.72 16.74 -6.16
C TYR A 321 -6.22 17.01 -6.11
N GLU A 322 -6.93 16.42 -5.15
CA GLU A 322 -8.36 16.69 -4.91
C GLU A 322 -8.60 18.15 -4.52
N GLU A 323 -7.81 18.68 -3.56
CA GLU A 323 -7.91 20.07 -3.09
C GLU A 323 -7.65 21.08 -4.21
N ALA A 324 -6.61 20.83 -5.03
CA ALA A 324 -6.30 21.66 -6.18
C ALA A 324 -7.42 21.63 -7.23
N LEU A 325 -8.00 20.45 -7.50
CA LEU A 325 -9.17 20.34 -8.37
C LEU A 325 -10.36 21.15 -7.82
N LYS A 326 -10.72 20.97 -6.55
CA LYS A 326 -11.85 21.67 -5.91
C LYS A 326 -11.68 23.19 -5.99
N ALA A 327 -10.48 23.68 -5.71
CA ALA A 327 -10.15 25.10 -5.76
C ALA A 327 -10.23 25.65 -7.21
N GLY A 328 -9.63 24.95 -8.17
CA GLY A 328 -9.66 25.35 -9.57
C GLY A 328 -11.07 25.32 -10.17
N TYR A 329 -11.86 24.30 -9.83
CA TYR A 329 -13.24 24.18 -10.26
C TYR A 329 -14.12 25.33 -9.71
N LEU A 330 -14.00 25.61 -8.41
CA LEU A 330 -14.70 26.72 -7.75
C LEU A 330 -14.33 28.07 -8.39
N ALA A 331 -13.04 28.31 -8.62
CA ALA A 331 -12.56 29.55 -9.24
C ALA A 331 -13.11 29.75 -10.66
N LYS A 332 -13.22 28.68 -11.46
CA LYS A 332 -13.72 28.74 -12.85
C LYS A 332 -15.25 28.82 -12.95
N HIS A 333 -15.97 28.10 -12.09
CA HIS A 333 -17.41 27.89 -12.23
C HIS A 333 -18.26 28.63 -11.17
N GLY A 334 -17.64 29.17 -10.12
CA GLY A 334 -18.33 29.87 -9.03
C GLY A 334 -19.15 28.97 -8.10
N VAL A 335 -19.08 27.65 -8.26
CA VAL A 335 -19.78 26.67 -7.44
C VAL A 335 -18.83 25.56 -6.96
N ALA A 336 -19.06 25.08 -5.73
CA ALA A 336 -18.30 23.94 -5.20
C ALA A 336 -18.73 22.65 -5.90
N MET A 337 -17.78 21.75 -6.14
CA MET A 337 -18.08 20.41 -6.63
C MET A 337 -18.12 19.39 -5.49
N ASP A 338 -18.97 18.39 -5.62
CA ASP A 338 -18.92 17.18 -4.80
C ASP A 338 -18.01 16.16 -5.48
N TYR A 339 -16.80 16.00 -4.90
CA TYR A 339 -15.79 15.11 -5.45
C TYR A 339 -16.23 13.64 -5.38
N ASP A 340 -16.75 13.21 -4.24
CA ASP A 340 -17.08 11.81 -3.97
C ASP A 340 -18.33 11.35 -4.76
N ALA A 341 -19.30 12.25 -4.98
CA ALA A 341 -20.46 11.99 -5.82
C ALA A 341 -20.18 12.11 -7.34
N THR A 342 -19.04 12.69 -7.74
CA THR A 342 -18.68 12.82 -9.16
C THR A 342 -18.21 11.46 -9.72
N PRO A 343 -18.78 10.95 -10.83
CA PRO A 343 -18.37 9.68 -11.43
C PRO A 343 -16.89 9.65 -11.81
N PHE A 344 -16.23 8.49 -11.69
CA PHE A 344 -14.78 8.31 -11.92
C PHE A 344 -14.30 8.93 -13.24
N ALA A 345 -14.95 8.62 -14.36
CA ALA A 345 -14.54 9.15 -15.67
C ALA A 345 -14.55 10.69 -15.71
N ARG A 346 -15.55 11.32 -15.06
CA ARG A 346 -15.61 12.78 -14.96
C ARG A 346 -14.55 13.33 -14.01
N ARG A 347 -14.29 12.67 -12.86
CA ARG A 347 -13.20 13.08 -11.97
C ARG A 347 -11.85 13.00 -12.67
N ALA A 348 -11.58 11.92 -13.42
CA ALA A 348 -10.34 11.77 -14.17
C ALA A 348 -10.10 12.92 -15.16
N GLN A 349 -11.15 13.35 -15.88
CA GLN A 349 -11.09 14.51 -16.78
C GLN A 349 -10.81 15.82 -16.02
N LEU A 350 -11.56 16.06 -14.95
CA LEU A 350 -11.44 17.28 -14.14
C LEU A 350 -10.07 17.37 -13.44
N LEU A 351 -9.55 16.24 -12.96
CA LEU A 351 -8.20 16.19 -12.39
C LEU A 351 -7.14 16.56 -13.42
N GLN A 352 -7.24 16.07 -14.66
CA GLN A 352 -6.33 16.45 -15.73
C GLN A 352 -6.51 17.92 -16.18
N GLU A 353 -7.71 18.49 -16.04
CA GLU A 353 -7.96 19.89 -16.36
C GLU A 353 -7.41 20.86 -15.29
N PHE A 354 -7.68 20.59 -14.01
CA PHE A 354 -7.43 21.51 -12.90
C PHE A 354 -6.27 21.12 -11.98
N SER A 355 -5.80 19.87 -12.05
CA SER A 355 -4.82 19.33 -11.13
C SER A 355 -3.98 18.21 -11.78
N THR A 356 -3.85 17.08 -11.12
CA THR A 356 -3.18 15.86 -11.61
C THR A 356 -4.08 14.65 -11.36
N PHE A 357 -4.29 13.83 -12.39
CA PHE A 357 -5.00 12.56 -12.27
C PHE A 357 -4.07 11.49 -11.68
N TYR A 358 -4.43 10.96 -10.53
CA TYR A 358 -3.78 9.81 -9.92
C TYR A 358 -4.20 8.54 -10.64
N ALA A 359 -3.31 7.96 -11.43
CA ALA A 359 -3.62 6.77 -12.22
C ALA A 359 -3.45 5.47 -11.44
N PHE A 360 -2.42 5.39 -10.61
CA PHE A 360 -2.08 4.24 -9.78
C PHE A 360 -1.00 4.61 -8.76
N GLY A 361 -0.96 3.88 -7.65
CA GLY A 361 0.13 3.98 -6.69
C GLY A 361 0.37 2.70 -5.93
N CYS A 362 1.61 2.50 -5.49
CA CYS A 362 2.00 1.31 -4.77
C CYS A 362 3.24 1.48 -3.89
N GLU A 363 3.39 0.53 -2.98
CA GLU A 363 4.58 0.27 -2.20
C GLU A 363 5.12 -1.13 -2.52
N GLU A 364 6.44 -1.30 -2.45
CA GLU A 364 7.12 -2.59 -2.64
C GLU A 364 6.64 -3.66 -1.67
N SER A 365 6.11 -3.23 -0.52
CA SER A 365 5.57 -4.08 0.55
C SER A 365 4.12 -4.53 0.30
N TYR A 366 3.80 -4.83 -0.96
CA TYR A 366 2.52 -5.43 -1.39
C TYR A 366 1.29 -4.55 -1.16
N GLY A 367 1.47 -3.24 -1.11
CA GLY A 367 0.40 -2.25 -0.97
C GLY A 367 0.09 -1.56 -2.30
N TYR A 368 -1.17 -1.58 -2.76
CA TYR A 368 -1.60 -1.04 -4.05
C TYR A 368 -2.89 -0.26 -3.91
N LEU A 369 -3.05 0.77 -4.73
CA LEU A 369 -4.28 1.55 -4.81
C LEU A 369 -4.48 2.12 -6.22
N ALA A 370 -5.68 1.96 -6.76
CA ALA A 370 -6.09 2.59 -8.01
C ALA A 370 -7.35 3.47 -7.88
N ASN A 371 -8.00 3.41 -6.74
CA ASN A 371 -9.23 4.13 -6.47
C ASN A 371 -8.96 5.33 -5.57
N ASP A 372 -9.35 6.51 -6.00
CA ASP A 372 -9.14 7.77 -5.29
C ASP A 372 -10.19 8.05 -4.20
N LEU A 373 -11.21 7.21 -4.04
CA LEU A 373 -12.18 7.26 -2.94
C LEU A 373 -11.70 6.54 -1.69
N VAL A 374 -10.66 5.73 -1.78
CA VAL A 374 -9.91 5.13 -0.69
C VAL A 374 -8.59 5.89 -0.54
N ARG A 375 -8.09 6.05 0.69
CA ARG A 375 -6.88 6.83 0.98
C ARG A 375 -5.85 6.01 1.79
N ASP A 376 -5.89 4.70 1.62
CA ASP A 376 -4.88 3.75 2.08
C ASP A 376 -4.76 2.62 1.04
N LYS A 377 -3.81 1.73 1.22
CA LYS A 377 -3.68 0.51 0.42
C LYS A 377 -5.01 -0.25 0.44
N ASP A 378 -5.39 -0.81 -0.69
CA ASP A 378 -6.64 -1.54 -0.83
C ASP A 378 -6.41 -2.93 -1.41
N GLY A 379 -6.26 -3.93 -0.53
CA GLY A 379 -6.08 -5.33 -0.92
C GLY A 379 -7.29 -5.90 -1.66
N ASN A 380 -8.51 -5.42 -1.36
CA ASN A 380 -9.71 -5.89 -2.04
C ASN A 380 -9.72 -5.47 -3.52
N SER A 381 -9.50 -4.19 -3.80
CA SER A 381 -9.41 -3.70 -5.19
C SER A 381 -8.13 -4.20 -5.89
N ALA A 382 -7.04 -4.42 -5.15
CA ALA A 382 -5.82 -5.01 -5.70
C ALA A 382 -6.05 -6.43 -6.21
N CYS A 383 -6.82 -7.25 -5.50
CA CYS A 383 -7.24 -8.58 -5.97
C CYS A 383 -8.00 -8.50 -7.30
N LEU A 384 -8.94 -7.55 -7.44
CA LEU A 384 -9.66 -7.34 -8.70
C LEU A 384 -8.74 -6.92 -9.84
N MET A 385 -7.84 -5.95 -9.59
CA MET A 385 -6.91 -5.43 -10.59
C MET A 385 -5.97 -6.50 -11.12
N LEU A 386 -5.41 -7.32 -10.21
CA LEU A 386 -4.51 -8.39 -10.63
C LEU A 386 -5.26 -9.51 -11.33
N ALA A 387 -6.47 -9.87 -10.88
CA ALA A 387 -7.31 -10.83 -11.56
C ALA A 387 -7.69 -10.36 -12.98
N GLU A 388 -7.99 -9.06 -13.16
CA GLU A 388 -8.25 -8.46 -14.48
C GLU A 388 -7.03 -8.57 -15.41
N LEU A 389 -5.83 -8.23 -14.91
CA LEU A 389 -4.57 -8.38 -15.64
C LEU A 389 -4.33 -9.84 -16.04
N CYS A 390 -4.49 -10.78 -15.10
CA CYS A 390 -4.31 -12.21 -15.37
C CYS A 390 -5.30 -12.73 -16.41
N ALA A 391 -6.56 -12.29 -16.35
CA ALA A 391 -7.57 -12.62 -17.33
C ALA A 391 -7.20 -12.07 -18.72
N TYR A 392 -6.74 -10.84 -18.81
CA TYR A 392 -6.25 -10.24 -20.05
C TYR A 392 -5.07 -11.00 -20.64
N VAL A 393 -4.06 -11.31 -19.83
CA VAL A 393 -2.86 -12.04 -20.26
C VAL A 393 -3.21 -13.45 -20.73
N LYS A 394 -4.07 -14.14 -19.99
CA LYS A 394 -4.59 -15.46 -20.38
C LYS A 394 -5.35 -15.40 -21.72
N GLY A 395 -6.14 -14.33 -21.94
CA GLY A 395 -6.84 -14.11 -23.21
C GLY A 395 -5.89 -13.89 -24.40
N ARG A 396 -4.64 -13.44 -24.16
CA ARG A 396 -3.57 -13.35 -25.18
C ARG A 396 -2.87 -14.69 -25.45
N GLY A 397 -3.15 -15.73 -24.66
CA GLY A 397 -2.50 -17.04 -24.76
C GLY A 397 -1.06 -17.09 -24.24
N ILE A 398 -0.68 -16.15 -23.34
CA ILE A 398 0.61 -16.10 -22.66
C ILE A 398 0.44 -16.17 -21.16
N THR A 399 1.51 -16.38 -20.42
CA THR A 399 1.56 -16.38 -18.96
C THR A 399 1.95 -14.99 -18.42
N VAL A 400 1.65 -14.73 -17.14
CA VAL A 400 2.04 -13.47 -16.48
C VAL A 400 3.58 -13.29 -16.42
N PRO A 401 4.40 -14.33 -16.16
CA PRO A 401 5.86 -14.22 -16.30
C PRO A 401 6.32 -13.83 -17.72
N GLU A 402 5.69 -14.36 -18.77
CA GLU A 402 6.01 -13.95 -20.13
C GLU A 402 5.60 -12.49 -20.41
N TYR A 403 4.48 -12.03 -19.89
CA TYR A 403 4.10 -10.61 -19.97
C TYR A 403 5.10 -9.71 -19.23
N LEU A 404 5.61 -10.13 -18.08
CA LEU A 404 6.67 -9.41 -17.37
C LEU A 404 7.97 -9.39 -18.21
N ASP A 405 8.29 -10.47 -18.91
CA ASP A 405 9.44 -10.52 -19.82
C ASP A 405 9.27 -9.57 -21.03
N GLU A 406 8.05 -9.40 -21.57
CA GLU A 406 7.75 -8.37 -22.57
C GLU A 406 8.02 -6.95 -22.04
N ILE A 407 7.73 -6.68 -20.76
CA ILE A 407 8.08 -5.40 -20.11
C ILE A 407 9.59 -5.24 -20.04
N TYR A 408 10.33 -6.25 -19.59
CA TYR A 408 11.79 -6.22 -19.51
C TYR A 408 12.47 -6.00 -20.86
N LEU A 409 11.91 -6.55 -21.95
CA LEU A 409 12.42 -6.33 -23.30
C LEU A 409 12.28 -4.87 -23.76
N ARG A 410 11.29 -4.14 -23.25
CA ARG A 410 11.05 -2.73 -23.58
C ARG A 410 11.81 -1.75 -22.67
N THR A 411 12.04 -2.14 -21.42
CA THR A 411 12.53 -1.22 -20.38
C THR A 411 13.94 -1.55 -19.88
N GLY A 412 14.47 -2.74 -20.18
CA GLY A 412 15.59 -3.36 -19.50
C GLY A 412 15.15 -4.26 -18.35
N TYR A 413 16.07 -5.08 -17.85
CA TYR A 413 15.82 -5.97 -16.71
C TYR A 413 16.09 -5.26 -15.39
N PHE A 414 15.19 -5.41 -14.44
CA PHE A 414 15.27 -4.89 -13.07
C PHE A 414 15.12 -6.03 -12.07
N LEU A 415 15.92 -5.97 -11.01
CA LEU A 415 15.87 -6.91 -9.91
C LEU A 415 16.11 -6.20 -8.58
N GLU A 416 15.26 -6.47 -7.61
CA GLU A 416 15.36 -5.90 -6.28
C GLU A 416 15.80 -6.95 -5.27
N GLY A 417 16.53 -6.50 -4.24
CA GLY A 417 16.90 -7.29 -3.09
C GLY A 417 16.74 -6.51 -1.80
N VAL A 418 16.44 -7.19 -0.71
CA VAL A 418 16.34 -6.58 0.62
C VAL A 418 17.37 -7.23 1.54
N ILE A 419 18.02 -6.41 2.39
CA ILE A 419 18.83 -6.85 3.52
C ILE A 419 18.11 -6.36 4.78
N ASN A 420 17.83 -7.26 5.71
CA ASN A 420 17.25 -6.94 7.00
C ASN A 420 18.25 -7.30 8.10
N LEU A 421 18.72 -6.31 8.86
CA LEU A 421 19.59 -6.51 10.01
C LEU A 421 18.78 -6.27 11.28
N TYR A 422 18.51 -7.34 12.01
CA TYR A 422 17.74 -7.30 13.25
C TYR A 422 18.65 -7.02 14.44
N TYR A 423 18.25 -6.08 15.29
CA TYR A 423 18.96 -5.69 16.50
C TYR A 423 17.97 -5.51 17.64
N GLU A 424 17.84 -6.51 18.51
CA GLU A 424 16.87 -6.50 19.59
C GLU A 424 17.31 -5.70 20.82
N GLY A 425 16.31 -5.20 21.57
CA GLY A 425 16.49 -4.50 22.82
C GLY A 425 17.12 -3.11 22.70
N ALA A 426 17.41 -2.49 23.85
CA ALA A 426 17.97 -1.13 23.92
C ALA A 426 19.36 -1.02 23.26
N SER A 427 20.19 -2.04 23.38
CA SER A 427 21.50 -2.11 22.72
C SER A 427 21.35 -2.20 21.20
N GLY A 428 20.29 -2.86 20.72
CA GLY A 428 19.96 -2.94 19.30
C GLY A 428 19.53 -1.61 18.72
N ALA A 429 18.68 -0.87 19.41
CA ALA A 429 18.29 0.49 19.02
C ALA A 429 19.51 1.43 18.91
N ALA A 430 20.47 1.30 19.84
CA ALA A 430 21.71 2.07 19.80
C ALA A 430 22.57 1.72 18.58
N LYS A 431 22.62 0.43 18.16
CA LYS A 431 23.32 0.00 16.93
C LYS A 431 22.69 0.57 15.68
N ILE A 432 21.35 0.52 15.56
CA ILE A 432 20.62 1.12 14.43
C ILE A 432 20.93 2.62 14.35
N LYS A 433 20.83 3.33 15.47
CA LYS A 433 21.15 4.76 15.52
C LYS A 433 22.61 5.03 15.12
N ARG A 434 23.57 4.19 15.55
CA ARG A 434 24.97 4.30 15.19
C ARG A 434 25.18 4.13 13.68
N ILE A 435 24.57 3.10 13.07
CA ILE A 435 24.62 2.90 11.61
C ILE A 435 24.15 4.17 10.90
N LEU A 436 22.97 4.67 11.24
CA LEU A 436 22.39 5.88 10.61
C LEU A 436 23.29 7.10 10.79
N THR A 437 23.77 7.35 12.01
CA THR A 437 24.67 8.47 12.30
C THR A 437 25.98 8.36 11.53
N THR A 438 26.58 7.16 11.47
CA THR A 438 27.85 6.93 10.77
C THR A 438 27.70 7.10 9.26
N TYR A 439 26.59 6.65 8.65
CA TYR A 439 26.30 6.94 7.23
C TYR A 439 26.19 8.45 6.97
N ARG A 440 25.57 9.19 7.87
CA ARG A 440 25.40 10.64 7.77
C ARG A 440 26.70 11.41 7.90
N ASP A 441 27.50 11.09 8.91
CA ASP A 441 28.70 11.86 9.27
C ASP A 441 29.94 11.41 8.50
N ASN A 442 29.98 10.16 8.05
CA ASN A 442 31.03 9.57 7.22
C ASN A 442 30.42 8.68 6.12
N PRO A 443 29.85 9.30 5.05
CA PRO A 443 29.31 8.58 3.93
C PRO A 443 30.35 7.65 3.30
N PRO A 444 30.00 6.42 2.90
CA PRO A 444 30.93 5.50 2.27
C PRO A 444 31.36 6.02 0.87
N ALA A 445 32.66 5.96 0.58
CA ALA A 445 33.17 6.26 -0.76
C ALA A 445 33.03 5.07 -1.72
N ALA A 446 32.98 3.85 -1.17
CA ALA A 446 32.83 2.61 -1.93
C ALA A 446 32.27 1.48 -1.04
N PHE A 447 31.74 0.44 -1.68
CA PHE A 447 31.40 -0.86 -1.08
C PHE A 447 32.29 -1.92 -1.76
N GLY A 448 33.36 -2.34 -1.06
CA GLY A 448 34.41 -3.14 -1.67
C GLY A 448 35.05 -2.44 -2.86
N ASP A 449 34.96 -3.04 -4.04
CA ASP A 449 35.47 -2.51 -5.31
C ASP A 449 34.47 -1.59 -6.07
N VAL A 450 33.24 -1.41 -5.56
CA VAL A 450 32.20 -0.62 -6.21
C VAL A 450 32.12 0.78 -5.60
N ALA A 451 32.57 1.80 -6.35
CA ALA A 451 32.56 3.18 -5.89
C ALA A 451 31.12 3.74 -5.73
N VAL A 452 30.95 4.65 -4.77
CA VAL A 452 29.73 5.45 -4.62
C VAL A 452 29.84 6.68 -5.50
N THR A 453 28.85 6.92 -6.35
CA THR A 453 28.81 8.09 -7.26
C THR A 453 27.86 9.19 -6.77
N LYS A 454 26.84 8.83 -5.96
CA LYS A 454 25.92 9.79 -5.35
C LYS A 454 25.45 9.30 -4.00
N PHE A 455 25.34 10.20 -3.02
CA PHE A 455 24.81 9.94 -1.70
C PHE A 455 23.82 11.07 -1.34
N GLU A 456 22.57 10.71 -1.07
CA GLU A 456 21.50 11.64 -0.72
C GLU A 456 21.01 11.35 0.70
N ASP A 457 21.12 12.34 1.60
CA ASP A 457 20.63 12.29 2.98
C ASP A 457 19.31 13.07 3.09
N PHE A 458 18.20 12.38 3.16
CA PHE A 458 16.86 12.97 3.28
C PHE A 458 16.63 13.67 4.63
N GLY A 459 17.48 13.41 5.61
CA GLY A 459 17.44 14.14 6.89
C GLY A 459 18.06 15.53 6.81
N ARG A 460 19.01 15.78 5.88
CA ARG A 460 19.75 17.04 5.76
C ARG A 460 19.45 17.82 4.48
N MET A 461 19.31 17.12 3.34
CA MET A 461 19.15 17.74 2.02
C MET A 461 17.69 18.14 1.76
N ASP A 462 17.46 19.25 1.08
CA ASP A 462 16.13 19.60 0.57
C ASP A 462 15.89 18.83 -0.74
N ILE A 463 15.07 17.80 -0.61
CA ILE A 463 14.66 16.93 -1.71
C ILE A 463 13.27 17.36 -2.15
N HIS A 464 13.07 17.57 -3.44
CA HIS A 464 11.78 17.88 -4.03
C HIS A 464 11.31 16.70 -4.89
N ASP A 465 10.02 16.41 -4.83
CA ASP A 465 9.42 15.43 -5.73
C ASP A 465 9.13 16.04 -7.13
N SER A 466 8.57 15.25 -8.03
CA SER A 466 8.29 15.68 -9.41
C SER A 466 7.14 16.70 -9.53
N ASP A 467 6.36 16.92 -8.46
CA ASP A 467 5.38 18.02 -8.39
C ASP A 467 6.03 19.32 -7.91
N GLY A 468 7.29 19.28 -7.45
CA GLY A 468 8.01 20.39 -6.87
C GLY A 468 7.80 20.57 -5.36
N ASP A 469 7.08 19.63 -4.71
CA ASP A 469 6.84 19.69 -3.28
C ASP A 469 8.05 19.20 -2.50
N LEU A 470 8.36 19.90 -1.38
CA LEU A 470 9.43 19.50 -0.47
C LEU A 470 9.08 18.18 0.21
N VAL A 471 9.94 17.18 0.06
CA VAL A 471 9.82 15.90 0.76
C VAL A 471 10.17 16.10 2.24
N PRO A 472 9.33 15.64 3.18
CA PRO A 472 9.61 15.76 4.60
C PRO A 472 10.92 15.12 5.01
N LYS A 473 11.63 15.70 5.98
CA LYS A 473 12.90 15.16 6.48
C LYS A 473 12.70 13.80 7.16
N GLN A 474 13.55 12.85 6.82
CA GLN A 474 13.54 11.50 7.38
C GLN A 474 14.94 10.89 7.38
N ASP A 475 15.23 9.97 8.32
CA ASP A 475 16.43 9.14 8.31
C ASP A 475 16.36 8.07 7.20
N LEU A 476 16.55 8.54 5.97
CA LEU A 476 16.60 7.76 4.74
C LEU A 476 17.82 8.20 3.94
N TYR A 477 18.61 7.25 3.49
CA TYR A 477 19.74 7.47 2.57
C TYR A 477 19.47 6.79 1.25
N LEU A 478 19.68 7.51 0.15
CA LEU A 478 19.64 6.94 -1.20
C LEU A 478 21.05 7.02 -1.79
N VAL A 479 21.60 5.89 -2.18
CA VAL A 479 22.99 5.75 -2.63
C VAL A 479 23.01 5.18 -4.03
N THR A 480 23.79 5.83 -4.94
CA THR A 480 24.03 5.36 -6.30
C THR A 480 25.46 4.85 -6.41
N LEU A 481 25.63 3.68 -7.02
CA LEU A 481 26.90 3.00 -7.23
C LEU A 481 27.40 3.17 -8.68
N ALA A 482 28.70 3.03 -8.89
CA ALA A 482 29.34 3.21 -10.20
C ALA A 482 28.87 2.18 -11.26
N ASN A 483 28.42 0.99 -10.84
CA ASN A 483 27.83 0.00 -11.73
C ASN A 483 26.37 0.30 -12.12
N GLY A 484 25.81 1.45 -11.71
CA GLY A 484 24.45 1.87 -11.97
C GLY A 484 23.39 1.28 -11.00
N TYR A 485 23.82 0.47 -10.02
CA TYR A 485 22.92 -0.01 -8.97
C TYR A 485 22.66 1.09 -7.94
N THR A 486 21.53 1.02 -7.28
CA THR A 486 21.20 1.95 -6.19
C THR A 486 20.75 1.16 -4.97
N PHE A 487 20.87 1.77 -3.79
CA PHE A 487 20.20 1.24 -2.62
C PHE A 487 19.65 2.34 -1.73
N ALA A 488 18.58 2.04 -1.02
CA ALA A 488 18.03 2.87 0.02
C ALA A 488 18.28 2.24 1.39
N ALA A 489 18.72 3.03 2.37
CA ALA A 489 18.98 2.58 3.74
C ALA A 489 18.14 3.36 4.74
N ARG A 490 17.41 2.66 5.63
CA ARG A 490 16.60 3.28 6.69
C ARG A 490 16.38 2.36 7.89
N GLY A 491 16.13 2.94 9.05
CA GLY A 491 15.56 2.20 10.19
C GLY A 491 14.10 1.82 9.94
N SER A 492 13.66 0.66 10.42
CA SER A 492 12.24 0.33 10.46
C SER A 492 11.52 1.18 11.51
N GLY A 493 10.31 1.68 11.20
CA GLY A 493 9.49 2.43 12.16
C GLY A 493 8.74 1.55 13.17
N THR A 494 8.59 0.25 12.88
CA THR A 494 7.72 -0.67 13.64
C THR A 494 8.48 -1.86 14.24
N GLU A 495 9.67 -2.14 13.77
CA GLU A 495 10.45 -3.31 14.18
C GLU A 495 11.91 -2.90 14.45
N PRO A 496 12.63 -3.58 15.37
CA PRO A 496 14.00 -3.24 15.72
C PRO A 496 14.99 -3.73 14.65
N LYS A 497 14.89 -3.17 13.43
CA LYS A 497 15.75 -3.57 12.32
C LYS A 497 16.17 -2.40 11.44
N MET A 498 17.35 -2.53 10.82
CA MET A 498 17.81 -1.72 9.71
C MET A 498 17.47 -2.42 8.40
N LYS A 499 16.90 -1.69 7.43
CA LYS A 499 16.56 -2.18 6.10
C LYS A 499 17.42 -1.52 5.04
N PHE A 500 17.92 -2.34 4.09
CA PHE A 500 18.54 -1.87 2.86
C PHE A 500 17.76 -2.45 1.67
N TYR A 501 17.26 -1.58 0.82
CA TYR A 501 16.58 -1.94 -0.42
C TYR A 501 17.57 -1.74 -1.56
N VAL A 502 18.00 -2.81 -2.20
CA VAL A 502 19.02 -2.77 -3.26
C VAL A 502 18.35 -2.98 -4.60
N PHE A 503 18.64 -2.11 -5.55
CA PHE A 503 18.03 -2.07 -6.88
C PHE A 503 19.12 -2.26 -7.94
N ALA A 504 19.00 -3.32 -8.71
CA ALA A 504 19.85 -3.66 -9.82
C ALA A 504 19.12 -3.46 -11.14
N LYS A 505 19.82 -3.03 -12.19
CA LYS A 505 19.28 -2.93 -13.54
C LYS A 505 20.34 -3.23 -14.59
N ALA A 506 19.90 -3.76 -15.72
CA ALA A 506 20.74 -3.95 -16.90
C ALA A 506 19.92 -3.81 -18.19
N PRO A 507 20.52 -3.33 -19.28
CA PRO A 507 19.87 -3.33 -20.59
C PRO A 507 19.67 -4.77 -21.08
N VAL A 508 18.62 -4.99 -21.85
CA VAL A 508 18.31 -6.26 -22.52
C VAL A 508 18.29 -6.02 -24.02
N ALA A 509 19.12 -6.74 -24.76
CA ALA A 509 19.21 -6.57 -26.21
C ALA A 509 18.01 -7.21 -26.92
N ASP A 510 17.65 -8.42 -26.53
CA ASP A 510 16.57 -9.21 -27.11
C ASP A 510 16.13 -10.35 -26.17
N ALA A 511 15.13 -11.12 -26.58
CA ALA A 511 14.59 -12.24 -25.80
C ALA A 511 15.60 -13.38 -25.59
N VAL A 512 16.57 -13.56 -26.49
CA VAL A 512 17.60 -14.61 -26.38
C VAL A 512 18.60 -14.26 -25.28
N ALA A 513 18.93 -12.98 -25.16
CA ALA A 513 19.87 -12.47 -24.14
C ALA A 513 19.25 -12.42 -22.74
N LEU A 514 17.92 -12.29 -22.61
CA LEU A 514 17.25 -12.05 -21.33
C LEU A 514 17.59 -13.07 -20.23
N PRO A 515 17.62 -14.40 -20.46
CA PRO A 515 17.97 -15.36 -19.41
C PRO A 515 19.40 -15.16 -18.87
N ALA A 516 20.36 -14.88 -19.73
CA ALA A 516 21.74 -14.62 -19.34
C ALA A 516 21.86 -13.31 -18.55
N VAL A 517 21.13 -12.25 -18.96
CA VAL A 517 21.06 -10.97 -18.24
C VAL A 517 20.47 -11.17 -16.85
N LYS A 518 19.35 -11.92 -16.71
CA LYS A 518 18.74 -12.26 -15.42
C LYS A 518 19.74 -12.94 -14.48
N ALA A 519 20.49 -13.93 -14.97
CA ALA A 519 21.49 -14.64 -14.18
C ALA A 519 22.65 -13.74 -13.75
N ALA A 520 23.19 -12.93 -14.66
CA ALA A 520 24.30 -12.01 -14.37
C ALA A 520 23.92 -10.92 -13.36
N VAL A 521 22.75 -10.29 -13.54
CA VAL A 521 22.23 -9.27 -12.60
C VAL A 521 21.99 -9.85 -11.23
N LYS A 522 21.45 -11.09 -11.15
CA LYS A 522 21.24 -11.77 -9.87
C LYS A 522 22.56 -12.01 -9.14
N ALA A 523 23.56 -12.54 -9.82
CA ALA A 523 24.88 -12.81 -9.23
C ALA A 523 25.54 -11.53 -8.70
N GLU A 524 25.49 -10.44 -9.48
CA GLU A 524 26.05 -9.14 -9.08
C GLU A 524 25.26 -8.49 -7.95
N LEU A 525 23.92 -8.57 -7.96
CA LEU A 525 23.08 -8.09 -6.86
C LEU A 525 23.42 -8.82 -5.56
N ASP A 526 23.54 -10.15 -5.58
CA ASP A 526 23.89 -10.95 -4.41
C ASP A 526 25.28 -10.57 -3.88
N ARG A 527 26.27 -10.32 -4.76
CA ARG A 527 27.59 -9.82 -4.40
C ARG A 527 27.54 -8.46 -3.72
N VAL A 528 26.83 -7.50 -4.31
CA VAL A 528 26.71 -6.14 -3.77
C VAL A 528 25.98 -6.14 -2.41
N LYS A 529 24.96 -6.98 -2.24
CA LYS A 529 24.28 -7.15 -0.94
C LYS A 529 25.23 -7.58 0.17
N VAL A 530 26.12 -8.54 -0.09
CA VAL A 530 27.13 -8.97 0.89
C VAL A 530 28.07 -7.82 1.28
N LEU A 531 28.48 -6.99 0.33
CA LEU A 531 29.34 -5.84 0.61
C LEU A 531 28.64 -4.76 1.44
N ILE A 532 27.38 -4.46 1.14
CA ILE A 532 26.58 -3.49 1.91
C ILE A 532 26.35 -4.01 3.34
N GLU A 533 26.02 -5.30 3.48
CA GLU A 533 25.78 -5.91 4.78
C GLU A 533 27.04 -5.89 5.65
N ALA A 534 28.20 -6.20 5.09
CA ALA A 534 29.48 -6.17 5.79
C ALA A 534 29.83 -4.75 6.28
N ASP A 535 29.65 -3.71 5.45
CA ASP A 535 29.84 -2.31 5.84
C ASP A 535 28.89 -1.91 6.98
N ALA A 536 27.61 -2.26 6.88
CA ALA A 536 26.62 -1.95 7.90
C ALA A 536 26.93 -2.63 9.23
N GLN A 537 27.38 -3.88 9.22
CA GLN A 537 27.80 -4.63 10.42
C GLN A 537 29.04 -4.02 11.06
N ALA A 538 30.03 -3.61 10.26
CA ALA A 538 31.21 -2.92 10.75
C ALA A 538 30.84 -1.59 11.45
N ARG A 539 29.94 -0.79 10.86
CA ARG A 539 29.43 0.45 11.47
C ARG A 539 28.60 0.19 12.74
N ALA A 540 27.90 -0.94 12.84
CA ALA A 540 27.18 -1.32 14.04
C ALA A 540 28.10 -1.69 15.21
N ALA A 541 29.30 -2.21 14.91
CA ALA A 541 30.30 -2.60 15.92
C ALA A 541 31.04 -1.38 16.52
N GLY A 542 31.25 -0.34 15.77
CA GLY A 542 31.91 0.93 16.18
C GLY A 542 33.30 1.06 15.65
#